data_78b330e1b1cbb4ab78911195ffac7df8
#
_entry.id   78b330e1b1cbb4ab78911195ffac7df8
#
_cell.length_a   1.000
_cell.length_b   1.000
_cell.length_c   1.000
_cell.angle_alpha   90.00
_cell.angle_beta   90.00
_cell.angle_gamma   90.00
#
_symmetry.space_group_name_H-M   'P 1'
#
loop_
_entity.id
_entity.type
_entity.pdbx_description
1 polymer ?
#
loop_
_entity_poly.entity_id
_entity_poly.type
_entity_poly.pdbx_seq_one_letter_code
_entity_poly.pdbx_strand_id
1 'polypeptide(L)'
;MDIIEEKEGKICLDLGHIAAFRYVLVPDLKEMLTRKYYMVNLNVKVANYLVKRFGYTDYKELKQIFLTDILIITKGKEEIEIIGKEYDYILKNNNINYNEKDPTGAGDLLFSHYIVANIIKNNKMENGENIAKNNGDNVIFTKQELEEIYDNANREIYNLVSKLGARIGVEVKKPNEEFLKNENNIDGEEKIAKERNIHKLKNAIDKLEERVESALLAYNENSKAGIELLKDLEDNKNQKYICIGSGGSSIPSEYTKTIINNTLGVDIQTMFPKEYLETNTEKYMEHLNLICFSYSGSSPEIVQLLNGKYNKTYIVTKANEEDLKISLKENNVDISKIRIISYNNQSSKERGFLSIEGIIVPALIMYMLVEKKKKEDILELFKKQFEKQKEKVEKYFKENNEQLKKAFKKNNIIDIYYDNYTKPIMCDLESKIVETGIFRCAIHEKKNFSHGRFITLEKYPSDVQIYLKLKKDTKYDNELLKYLKIYSKNLIILEADEESNNGILELLIYSQLFIYEISKLIKKDLSNPDYSEDSMKIYRYNKEII
;
A
#
# COMPACT_ATOMS: atom_id res chain seq x y z
N MET A 1 22.36 8.60 -2.32
CA MET A 1 22.72 9.14 -3.64
C MET A 1 23.86 10.16 -3.55
N ASP A 2 23.84 11.03 -2.57
CA ASP A 2 24.93 12.04 -2.37
C ASP A 2 26.33 11.44 -2.23
N ILE A 3 26.45 10.24 -1.61
CA ILE A 3 27.72 9.48 -1.52
C ILE A 3 28.24 9.02 -2.90
N ILE A 4 27.36 8.83 -3.88
CA ILE A 4 27.76 8.43 -5.25
C ILE A 4 28.29 9.65 -6.01
N GLU A 5 27.71 10.82 -5.80
CA GLU A 5 28.17 12.08 -6.39
C GLU A 5 29.52 12.51 -5.82
N GLU A 6 29.73 12.34 -4.50
CA GLU A 6 31.05 12.60 -3.86
C GLU A 6 32.19 11.70 -4.38
N LYS A 7 31.84 10.52 -4.95
CA LYS A 7 32.80 9.56 -5.51
C LYS A 7 32.86 9.57 -7.04
N GLU A 8 32.37 10.62 -7.69
CA GLU A 8 32.32 10.76 -9.15
C GLU A 8 31.58 9.59 -9.85
N GLY A 9 30.65 8.94 -9.16
CA GLY A 9 29.89 7.83 -9.69
C GLY A 9 28.85 8.26 -10.73
N LYS A 10 28.65 7.45 -11.78
CA LYS A 10 27.61 7.71 -12.79
C LYS A 10 26.28 7.12 -12.35
N ILE A 11 25.24 7.93 -12.27
CA ILE A 11 23.89 7.52 -11.86
C ILE A 11 23.08 7.20 -13.11
N CYS A 12 22.54 5.98 -13.19
CA CYS A 12 21.57 5.57 -14.21
C CYS A 12 20.18 5.44 -13.57
N LEU A 13 19.14 5.90 -14.27
CA LEU A 13 17.77 5.91 -13.79
C LEU A 13 16.88 5.10 -14.73
N ASP A 14 16.16 4.11 -14.21
CA ASP A 14 15.09 3.41 -14.92
C ASP A 14 13.71 3.81 -14.37
N LEU A 15 12.83 4.26 -15.24
CA LEU A 15 11.46 4.65 -14.95
C LEU A 15 10.49 3.84 -15.82
N GLY A 16 10.52 2.54 -15.63
CA GLY A 16 9.73 1.59 -16.41
C GLY A 16 8.23 1.62 -16.17
N HIS A 17 7.72 2.32 -15.12
CA HIS A 17 6.30 2.27 -14.81
C HIS A 17 5.71 3.63 -14.43
N ILE A 18 4.60 4.00 -15.11
CA ILE A 18 3.89 5.29 -14.92
C ILE A 18 3.35 5.45 -13.48
N ALA A 19 3.09 4.36 -12.77
CA ALA A 19 2.67 4.39 -11.37
C ALA A 19 3.70 5.07 -10.46
N ALA A 20 5.00 5.02 -10.82
CA ALA A 20 6.03 5.73 -10.06
C ALA A 20 5.77 7.25 -9.99
N PHE A 21 5.18 7.83 -11.05
CA PHE A 21 4.87 9.27 -11.10
C PHE A 21 3.53 9.65 -10.50
N ARG A 22 2.58 8.71 -10.42
CA ARG A 22 1.27 8.99 -9.79
C ARG A 22 1.36 9.15 -8.28
N TYR A 23 2.40 8.60 -7.66
CA TYR A 23 2.58 8.58 -6.21
C TYR A 23 3.78 9.39 -5.71
N VAL A 24 4.60 9.93 -6.60
CA VAL A 24 5.69 10.82 -6.23
C VAL A 24 5.14 12.23 -6.06
N LEU A 25 5.28 12.80 -4.86
CA LEU A 25 4.91 14.18 -4.59
C LEU A 25 5.69 15.12 -5.52
N VAL A 26 5.05 16.19 -5.95
CA VAL A 26 5.65 17.17 -6.88
C VAL A 26 7.03 17.67 -6.43
N PRO A 27 7.30 17.91 -5.13
CA PRO A 27 8.65 18.27 -4.65
C PRO A 27 9.68 17.16 -4.86
N ASP A 28 9.34 15.89 -4.53
CA ASP A 28 10.26 14.75 -4.68
C ASP A 28 10.53 14.43 -6.15
N LEU A 29 9.50 14.58 -7.00
CA LEU A 29 9.65 14.45 -8.44
C LEU A 29 10.56 15.57 -8.98
N LYS A 30 10.38 16.80 -8.54
CA LYS A 30 11.21 17.92 -8.95
C LYS A 30 12.67 17.70 -8.53
N GLU A 31 12.93 17.27 -7.30
CA GLU A 31 14.28 16.96 -6.82
C GLU A 31 14.90 15.82 -7.63
N MET A 32 14.15 14.74 -7.90
CA MET A 32 14.60 13.64 -8.72
C MET A 32 14.89 14.07 -10.17
N LEU A 33 14.05 14.93 -10.75
CA LEU A 33 14.20 15.40 -12.13
C LEU A 33 15.33 16.43 -12.29
N THR A 34 15.70 17.16 -11.24
CA THR A 34 16.79 18.19 -11.28
C THR A 34 18.18 17.61 -11.05
N ARG A 35 18.31 16.32 -10.77
CA ARG A 35 19.62 15.65 -10.65
C ARG A 35 20.21 15.33 -12.02
N LYS A 36 21.53 15.31 -12.09
CA LYS A 36 22.25 14.90 -13.30
C LYS A 36 22.31 13.37 -13.38
N TYR A 37 21.78 12.81 -14.46
CA TYR A 37 21.85 11.38 -14.76
C TYR A 37 22.76 11.13 -15.94
N TYR A 38 23.53 10.06 -15.88
CA TYR A 38 24.32 9.63 -17.01
C TYR A 38 23.44 9.01 -18.10
N MET A 39 22.48 8.18 -17.70
CA MET A 39 21.55 7.51 -18.60
C MET A 39 20.18 7.40 -17.94
N VAL A 40 19.12 7.65 -18.69
CA VAL A 40 17.73 7.52 -18.24
C VAL A 40 16.97 6.61 -19.21
N ASN A 41 16.29 5.60 -18.69
CA ASN A 41 15.37 4.75 -19.44
C ASN A 41 13.92 5.05 -19.05
N LEU A 42 13.07 5.26 -20.04
CA LEU A 42 11.65 5.50 -19.89
C LEU A 42 10.84 4.50 -20.71
N ASN A 43 9.79 3.96 -20.14
CA ASN A 43 8.74 3.35 -20.94
C ASN A 43 7.99 4.44 -21.73
N VAL A 44 7.53 4.13 -22.93
CA VAL A 44 6.81 5.09 -23.80
C VAL A 44 5.59 5.72 -23.11
N LYS A 45 4.88 4.99 -22.25
CA LYS A 45 3.73 5.52 -21.49
C LYS A 45 4.18 6.59 -20.49
N VAL A 46 5.33 6.39 -19.86
CA VAL A 46 5.95 7.37 -18.95
C VAL A 46 6.42 8.58 -19.75
N ALA A 47 7.11 8.36 -20.86
CA ALA A 47 7.60 9.44 -21.71
C ALA A 47 6.45 10.32 -22.22
N ASN A 48 5.37 9.73 -22.74
CA ASN A 48 4.17 10.43 -23.18
C ASN A 48 3.50 11.23 -22.05
N TYR A 49 3.43 10.63 -20.85
CA TYR A 49 2.87 11.32 -19.68
C TYR A 49 3.69 12.58 -19.34
N LEU A 50 5.02 12.46 -19.31
CA LEU A 50 5.91 13.58 -18.98
C LEU A 50 5.86 14.68 -20.06
N VAL A 51 5.91 14.30 -21.34
CA VAL A 51 5.78 15.25 -22.45
C VAL A 51 4.48 16.05 -22.31
N LYS A 52 3.34 15.38 -22.09
CA LYS A 52 2.05 16.04 -21.89
C LYS A 52 2.01 16.92 -20.64
N ARG A 53 2.58 16.45 -19.52
CA ARG A 53 2.57 17.15 -18.23
C ARG A 53 3.38 18.45 -18.26
N PHE A 54 4.51 18.43 -18.98
CA PHE A 54 5.39 19.60 -19.09
C PHE A 54 5.11 20.48 -20.31
N GLY A 55 4.11 20.11 -21.13
CA GLY A 55 3.72 20.88 -22.33
C GLY A 55 4.75 20.78 -23.45
N TYR A 56 5.53 19.70 -23.50
CA TYR A 56 6.52 19.45 -24.55
C TYR A 56 5.88 18.85 -25.79
N THR A 57 6.61 18.92 -26.91
CA THR A 57 6.17 18.38 -28.21
C THR A 57 6.98 17.18 -28.66
N ASP A 58 8.17 16.96 -28.05
CA ASP A 58 9.12 15.93 -28.43
C ASP A 58 9.76 15.30 -27.18
N TYR A 59 10.13 14.02 -27.27
CA TYR A 59 10.88 13.32 -26.21
C TYR A 59 12.27 13.91 -25.97
N LYS A 60 12.89 14.55 -26.97
CA LYS A 60 14.18 15.24 -26.81
C LYS A 60 14.18 16.29 -25.71
N GLU A 61 13.05 16.95 -25.52
CA GLU A 61 12.89 17.97 -24.49
C GLU A 61 12.95 17.37 -23.07
N LEU A 62 12.63 16.08 -22.91
CA LEU A 62 12.77 15.38 -21.62
C LEU A 62 14.21 15.29 -21.14
N LYS A 63 15.20 15.31 -22.04
CA LYS A 63 16.63 15.35 -21.67
C LYS A 63 16.98 16.57 -20.83
N GLN A 64 16.31 17.69 -21.07
CA GLN A 64 16.55 18.92 -20.31
C GLN A 64 16.04 18.79 -18.87
N ILE A 65 14.93 18.06 -18.67
CA ILE A 65 14.38 17.82 -17.34
C ILE A 65 15.30 16.90 -16.54
N PHE A 66 15.71 15.78 -17.15
CA PHE A 66 16.52 14.77 -16.46
C PHE A 66 18.02 15.13 -16.41
N LEU A 67 18.44 16.24 -17.02
CA LEU A 67 19.86 16.61 -17.15
C LEU A 67 20.72 15.39 -17.54
N THR A 68 20.25 14.59 -18.52
CA THR A 68 20.88 13.33 -18.91
C THR A 68 21.63 13.45 -20.22
N ASP A 69 22.72 12.69 -20.33
CA ASP A 69 23.46 12.59 -21.60
C ASP A 69 22.79 11.63 -22.59
N ILE A 70 22.14 10.56 -22.07
CA ILE A 70 21.50 9.52 -22.88
C ILE A 70 20.09 9.26 -22.36
N LEU A 71 19.10 9.41 -23.22
CA LEU A 71 17.71 9.05 -22.95
C LEU A 71 17.31 7.87 -23.84
N ILE A 72 16.81 6.80 -23.23
CA ILE A 72 16.29 5.61 -23.91
C ILE A 72 14.78 5.57 -23.70
N ILE A 73 14.01 5.40 -24.77
CA ILE A 73 12.56 5.23 -24.72
C ILE A 73 12.18 3.89 -25.29
N THR A 74 11.66 3.01 -24.42
CA THR A 74 11.21 1.68 -24.82
C THR A 74 9.76 1.72 -25.28
N LYS A 75 9.49 1.31 -26.53
CA LYS A 75 8.16 1.30 -27.15
C LYS A 75 7.62 -0.14 -27.31
N GLY A 76 7.62 -0.89 -26.23
CA GLY A 76 7.23 -2.30 -26.21
C GLY A 76 8.25 -3.18 -26.93
N LYS A 77 7.78 -4.20 -27.66
CA LYS A 77 8.63 -5.16 -28.37
C LYS A 77 9.07 -4.73 -29.78
N GLU A 78 8.53 -3.64 -30.29
CA GLU A 78 8.70 -3.25 -31.68
C GLU A 78 9.94 -2.41 -31.91
N GLU A 79 10.17 -1.42 -31.09
CA GLU A 79 11.28 -0.49 -31.27
C GLU A 79 11.71 0.18 -29.95
N ILE A 80 12.91 0.73 -29.97
CA ILE A 80 13.40 1.68 -28.97
C ILE A 80 13.94 2.93 -29.66
N GLU A 81 13.85 4.05 -28.96
CA GLU A 81 14.43 5.32 -29.36
C GLU A 81 15.55 5.70 -28.39
N ILE A 82 16.74 5.99 -28.91
CA ILE A 82 17.92 6.35 -28.14
C ILE A 82 18.36 7.74 -28.54
N ILE A 83 18.19 8.69 -27.60
CA ILE A 83 18.46 10.11 -27.82
C ILE A 83 19.73 10.47 -27.05
N GLY A 84 20.84 10.58 -27.75
CA GLY A 84 22.13 11.04 -27.24
C GLY A 84 22.28 12.57 -27.32
N LYS A 85 23.49 13.07 -27.09
CA LYS A 85 23.80 14.50 -27.21
C LYS A 85 23.80 14.96 -28.68
N GLU A 86 24.33 14.13 -29.57
CA GLU A 86 24.54 14.45 -30.98
C GLU A 86 23.87 13.43 -31.93
N TYR A 87 23.09 12.51 -31.38
CA TYR A 87 22.44 11.47 -32.16
C TYR A 87 21.03 11.15 -31.65
N ASP A 88 20.22 10.65 -32.55
CA ASP A 88 18.89 10.19 -32.30
C ASP A 88 18.62 8.98 -33.21
N TYR A 89 18.50 7.81 -32.60
CA TYR A 89 18.36 6.55 -33.33
C TYR A 89 17.10 5.83 -32.91
N ILE A 90 16.32 5.40 -33.89
CA ILE A 90 15.24 4.45 -33.72
C ILE A 90 15.75 3.06 -34.16
N LEU A 91 15.80 2.13 -33.23
CA LEU A 91 16.19 0.76 -33.47
C LEU A 91 14.97 -0.15 -33.48
N LYS A 92 14.76 -0.91 -34.53
CA LYS A 92 13.62 -1.81 -34.69
C LYS A 92 14.00 -3.24 -34.33
N ASN A 93 13.09 -3.92 -33.65
CA ASN A 93 13.26 -5.35 -33.38
C ASN A 93 12.90 -6.15 -34.63
N ASN A 94 13.88 -6.79 -35.23
CA ASN A 94 13.68 -7.62 -36.41
C ASN A 94 13.13 -9.02 -36.10
N ASN A 95 13.08 -9.42 -34.83
CA ASN A 95 12.63 -10.73 -34.35
C ASN A 95 11.28 -10.62 -33.58
N ILE A 96 10.20 -10.16 -34.24
CA ILE A 96 8.92 -9.88 -33.62
C ILE A 96 8.08 -11.13 -33.31
N ASN A 97 8.40 -12.29 -33.90
CA ASN A 97 7.59 -13.51 -33.84
C ASN A 97 7.90 -14.41 -32.64
N TYR A 98 7.74 -13.90 -31.42
CA TYR A 98 7.80 -14.73 -30.22
C TYR A 98 6.50 -14.67 -29.43
N ASN A 99 6.20 -15.80 -28.80
CA ASN A 99 5.03 -15.93 -27.95
C ASN A 99 5.39 -15.37 -26.56
N GLU A 100 5.01 -14.10 -26.33
CA GLU A 100 5.24 -13.41 -25.06
C GLU A 100 4.31 -13.99 -24.00
N LYS A 101 4.89 -14.61 -22.97
CA LYS A 101 4.16 -15.16 -21.82
C LYS A 101 4.21 -14.23 -20.62
N ASP A 102 5.36 -13.59 -20.39
CA ASP A 102 5.57 -12.68 -19.28
C ASP A 102 6.61 -11.61 -19.65
N PRO A 103 6.21 -10.34 -19.87
CA PRO A 103 7.12 -9.25 -20.23
C PRO A 103 7.89 -8.67 -19.03
N THR A 104 7.71 -9.22 -17.82
CA THR A 104 8.35 -8.71 -16.62
C THR A 104 9.86 -8.81 -16.71
N GLY A 105 10.56 -7.68 -16.47
CA GLY A 105 12.02 -7.62 -16.52
C GLY A 105 12.63 -7.42 -17.90
N ALA A 106 11.83 -7.40 -18.98
CA ALA A 106 12.35 -7.16 -20.33
C ALA A 106 13.00 -5.77 -20.46
N GLY A 107 12.39 -4.74 -19.89
CA GLY A 107 12.95 -3.38 -19.85
C GLY A 107 14.22 -3.29 -19.02
N ASP A 108 14.24 -3.93 -17.85
CA ASP A 108 15.40 -3.96 -16.96
C ASP A 108 16.59 -4.67 -17.64
N LEU A 109 16.33 -5.78 -18.32
CA LEU A 109 17.35 -6.54 -19.05
C LEU A 109 17.92 -5.72 -20.22
N LEU A 110 17.06 -5.09 -21.00
CA LEU A 110 17.48 -4.19 -22.09
C LEU A 110 18.38 -3.06 -21.57
N PHE A 111 17.93 -2.39 -20.51
CA PHE A 111 18.68 -1.27 -19.92
C PHE A 111 20.02 -1.72 -19.35
N SER A 112 20.09 -2.89 -18.73
CA SER A 112 21.34 -3.45 -18.21
C SER A 112 22.35 -3.72 -19.31
N HIS A 113 21.95 -4.18 -20.50
CA HIS A 113 22.85 -4.36 -21.65
C HIS A 113 23.51 -3.04 -22.08
N TYR A 114 22.75 -1.94 -22.10
CA TYR A 114 23.32 -0.62 -22.41
C TYR A 114 24.27 -0.13 -21.33
N ILE A 115 23.98 -0.36 -20.06
CA ILE A 115 24.88 0.00 -18.95
C ILE A 115 26.19 -0.79 -19.05
N VAL A 116 26.12 -2.11 -19.24
CA VAL A 116 27.30 -2.97 -19.35
C VAL A 116 28.16 -2.59 -20.56
N ALA A 117 27.53 -2.39 -21.73
CA ALA A 117 28.24 -1.95 -22.92
C ALA A 117 28.99 -0.61 -22.72
N ASN A 118 28.34 0.30 -21.99
CA ASN A 118 28.95 1.58 -21.63
C ASN A 118 30.17 1.42 -20.72
N ILE A 119 30.08 0.55 -19.71
CA ILE A 119 31.20 0.24 -18.80
C ILE A 119 32.36 -0.38 -19.59
N ILE A 120 32.08 -1.36 -20.42
CA ILE A 120 33.11 -2.05 -21.25
C ILE A 120 33.81 -1.04 -22.17
N LYS A 121 33.05 -0.18 -22.84
CA LYS A 121 33.60 0.80 -23.76
C LYS A 121 34.42 1.89 -23.05
N ASN A 122 34.00 2.33 -21.87
CA ASN A 122 34.78 3.26 -21.03
C ASN A 122 36.10 2.61 -20.57
N ASN A 123 36.08 1.36 -20.09
CA ASN A 123 37.28 0.65 -19.65
C ASN A 123 38.30 0.46 -20.81
N LYS A 124 37.84 0.21 -22.05
CA LYS A 124 38.70 0.16 -23.23
C LYS A 124 39.36 1.51 -23.51
N MET A 125 38.63 2.60 -23.32
CA MET A 125 39.20 3.96 -23.47
C MET A 125 40.29 4.25 -22.46
N GLU A 126 40.10 3.87 -21.20
CA GLU A 126 41.10 4.04 -20.14
C GLU A 126 42.36 3.24 -20.41
N ASN A 127 42.23 2.12 -21.10
CA ASN A 127 43.35 1.25 -21.54
C ASN A 127 44.04 1.69 -22.85
N GLY A 128 43.68 2.86 -23.41
CA GLY A 128 44.35 3.48 -24.52
C GLY A 128 43.89 3.06 -25.92
N GLU A 129 42.76 2.39 -26.04
CA GLU A 129 42.15 2.08 -27.35
C GLU A 129 41.54 3.37 -27.97
N ASN A 130 41.78 3.57 -29.30
CA ASN A 130 41.25 4.74 -30.04
C ASN A 130 39.72 4.63 -30.19
N ILE A 131 38.97 5.26 -29.30
CA ILE A 131 37.51 5.30 -29.32
C ILE A 131 37.06 6.74 -29.52
N ALA A 132 36.01 6.99 -30.32
CA ALA A 132 35.50 8.33 -30.58
C ALA A 132 34.96 9.00 -29.27
N LYS A 133 35.44 10.20 -28.99
CA LYS A 133 35.05 11.03 -27.83
C LYS A 133 34.23 12.22 -28.27
N ASN A 134 33.21 12.58 -27.46
CA ASN A 134 32.65 13.93 -27.48
C ASN A 134 33.53 14.88 -26.66
N ASN A 135 33.34 16.20 -26.80
CA ASN A 135 33.98 17.25 -26.01
C ASN A 135 33.58 17.16 -24.52
N GLY A 136 33.87 16.06 -23.89
CA GLY A 136 33.59 15.65 -22.52
C GLY A 136 33.73 14.14 -22.42
N ASP A 137 34.06 13.59 -21.28
CA ASP A 137 34.46 12.19 -21.01
C ASP A 137 33.43 11.09 -21.31
N ASN A 138 32.45 11.33 -22.20
CA ASN A 138 31.39 10.40 -22.49
C ASN A 138 31.63 9.63 -23.80
N VAL A 139 31.42 8.33 -23.74
CA VAL A 139 31.53 7.41 -24.86
C VAL A 139 30.38 7.64 -25.85
N ILE A 140 30.72 7.80 -27.14
CA ILE A 140 29.76 7.84 -28.23
C ILE A 140 29.64 6.42 -28.83
N PHE A 141 28.40 5.94 -28.91
CA PHE A 141 28.11 4.73 -29.67
C PHE A 141 27.76 5.08 -31.13
N THR A 142 28.28 4.32 -32.05
CA THR A 142 27.79 4.33 -33.43
C THR A 142 26.41 3.65 -33.50
N LYS A 143 25.65 3.92 -34.56
CA LYS A 143 24.35 3.28 -34.76
C LYS A 143 24.52 1.74 -34.83
N GLN A 144 25.55 1.26 -35.50
CA GLN A 144 25.84 -0.17 -35.63
C GLN A 144 26.11 -0.85 -34.26
N GLU A 145 26.89 -0.19 -33.40
CA GLU A 145 27.13 -0.70 -32.03
C GLU A 145 25.86 -0.75 -31.19
N LEU A 146 24.97 0.26 -31.31
CA LEU A 146 23.68 0.29 -30.61
C LEU A 146 22.74 -0.80 -31.16
N GLU A 147 22.74 -1.06 -32.49
CA GLU A 147 21.98 -2.15 -33.10
C GLU A 147 22.47 -3.52 -32.59
N GLU A 148 23.78 -3.73 -32.49
CA GLU A 148 24.35 -4.97 -31.97
C GLU A 148 24.00 -5.20 -30.48
N ILE A 149 24.03 -4.13 -29.64
CA ILE A 149 23.62 -4.19 -28.23
C ILE A 149 22.14 -4.56 -28.17
N TYR A 150 21.31 -3.94 -29.00
CA TYR A 150 19.86 -4.15 -29.01
C TYR A 150 19.53 -5.59 -29.48
N ASP A 151 20.17 -6.10 -30.51
CA ASP A 151 19.96 -7.45 -30.99
C ASP A 151 20.40 -8.51 -29.98
N ASN A 152 21.52 -8.27 -29.27
CA ASN A 152 21.96 -9.12 -28.18
C ASN A 152 20.96 -9.13 -27.02
N ALA A 153 20.51 -7.96 -26.58
CA ALA A 153 19.49 -7.83 -25.55
C ALA A 153 18.18 -8.52 -25.95
N ASN A 154 17.72 -8.35 -27.21
CA ASN A 154 16.47 -8.98 -27.69
C ASN A 154 16.56 -10.50 -27.73
N ARG A 155 17.72 -11.09 -27.99
CA ARG A 155 17.91 -12.55 -27.92
C ARG A 155 17.73 -13.07 -26.47
N GLU A 156 18.24 -12.36 -25.49
CA GLU A 156 18.08 -12.72 -24.09
C GLU A 156 16.68 -12.42 -23.59
N ILE A 157 16.09 -11.29 -24.00
CA ILE A 157 14.69 -10.94 -23.70
C ILE A 157 13.74 -12.01 -24.25
N TYR A 158 13.96 -12.49 -25.47
CA TYR A 158 13.18 -13.58 -26.05
C TYR A 158 13.17 -14.82 -25.16
N ASN A 159 14.33 -15.22 -24.64
CA ASN A 159 14.43 -16.34 -23.70
C ASN A 159 13.76 -16.07 -22.37
N LEU A 160 13.78 -14.82 -21.90
CA LEU A 160 13.16 -14.40 -20.66
C LEU A 160 11.64 -14.39 -20.77
N VAL A 161 11.07 -13.65 -21.73
CA VAL A 161 9.62 -13.44 -21.85
C VAL A 161 8.87 -14.66 -22.40
N SER A 162 9.56 -15.62 -23.03
CA SER A 162 8.96 -16.88 -23.48
C SER A 162 8.70 -17.88 -22.34
N LYS A 163 9.23 -17.63 -21.16
CA LYS A 163 9.04 -18.46 -19.96
C LYS A 163 8.08 -17.79 -19.00
N LEU A 164 7.26 -18.59 -18.31
CA LEU A 164 6.44 -18.11 -17.19
C LEU A 164 7.35 -17.88 -15.98
N GLY A 165 7.26 -16.71 -15.37
CA GLY A 165 8.10 -16.36 -14.22
C GLY A 165 9.51 -15.94 -14.65
N ALA A 166 9.63 -14.79 -15.26
CA ALA A 166 10.84 -14.24 -15.89
C ALA A 166 12.12 -14.17 -15.01
N ARG A 167 12.02 -14.53 -13.73
CA ARG A 167 13.17 -14.65 -12.81
C ARG A 167 13.62 -16.09 -12.56
N ILE A 168 12.94 -17.09 -13.10
CA ILE A 168 13.25 -18.51 -12.94
C ILE A 168 14.13 -18.93 -14.12
N GLY A 169 15.43 -19.06 -13.89
CA GLY A 169 16.35 -19.69 -14.86
C GLY A 169 17.48 -18.82 -15.42
N VAL A 170 17.71 -17.63 -14.87
CA VAL A 170 19.03 -17.03 -15.00
C VAL A 170 19.95 -17.88 -14.10
N GLU A 171 20.66 -18.85 -14.66
CA GLU A 171 21.87 -19.37 -14.00
C GLU A 171 22.81 -18.17 -13.87
N VAL A 172 22.80 -17.55 -12.72
CA VAL A 172 23.87 -16.63 -12.32
C VAL A 172 25.12 -17.50 -12.31
N LYS A 173 25.96 -17.36 -13.34
CA LYS A 173 27.31 -17.92 -13.30
C LYS A 173 27.91 -17.41 -12.01
N LYS A 174 28.18 -18.33 -11.07
CA LYS A 174 28.82 -17.99 -9.80
C LYS A 174 30.03 -17.10 -10.11
N PRO A 175 30.19 -15.97 -9.44
CA PRO A 175 31.42 -15.18 -9.54
C PRO A 175 32.61 -16.11 -9.26
N ASN A 176 33.72 -15.92 -9.98
CA ASN A 176 34.94 -16.69 -9.82
C ASN A 176 35.28 -16.79 -8.32
N GLU A 177 35.66 -17.97 -7.85
CA GLU A 177 35.93 -18.27 -6.44
C GLU A 177 37.02 -17.41 -5.77
N GLU A 178 37.78 -16.61 -6.56
CA GLU A 178 38.73 -15.62 -6.03
C GLU A 178 38.07 -14.41 -5.34
N PHE A 179 36.80 -14.08 -5.66
CA PHE A 179 36.04 -13.03 -4.99
C PHE A 179 35.51 -13.45 -3.61
N LEU A 180 35.49 -14.77 -3.33
CA LEU A 180 34.92 -15.34 -2.10
C LEU A 180 35.92 -15.49 -0.94
N LYS A 181 37.18 -15.11 -1.12
CA LYS A 181 38.20 -15.19 -0.03
C LYS A 181 38.20 -14.03 0.98
N ASN A 182 37.28 -13.08 0.84
CA ASN A 182 37.06 -12.01 1.83
C ASN A 182 35.79 -12.21 2.68
N GLU A 183 35.30 -13.44 2.79
CA GLU A 183 34.02 -13.79 3.43
C GLU A 183 34.07 -13.96 4.97
N ASN A 184 34.90 -13.26 5.69
CA ASN A 184 34.76 -13.20 7.14
C ASN A 184 33.85 -12.05 7.65
N ASN A 185 33.10 -11.37 6.73
CA ASN A 185 32.13 -10.32 7.10
C ASN A 185 30.70 -10.59 6.66
N ILE A 186 30.37 -11.76 6.07
CA ILE A 186 29.03 -12.05 5.55
C ILE A 186 28.00 -12.27 6.65
N ASP A 187 28.39 -12.78 7.81
CA ASP A 187 27.50 -12.89 8.96
C ASP A 187 26.97 -11.54 9.47
N GLY A 188 27.74 -10.47 9.29
CA GLY A 188 27.31 -9.11 9.64
C GLY A 188 26.32 -8.53 8.63
N GLU A 189 26.54 -8.73 7.33
CA GLU A 189 25.67 -8.19 6.28
C GLU A 189 24.35 -8.97 6.13
N GLU A 190 24.36 -10.29 6.28
CA GLU A 190 23.12 -11.08 6.35
C GLU A 190 22.30 -10.77 7.59
N LYS A 191 22.95 -10.48 8.71
CA LYS A 191 22.29 -10.03 9.94
C LYS A 191 21.72 -8.63 9.78
N ILE A 192 22.46 -7.72 9.15
CA ILE A 192 22.03 -6.36 8.81
C ILE A 192 20.91 -6.39 7.74
N ALA A 193 20.98 -7.28 6.73
CA ALA A 193 19.93 -7.46 5.74
C ALA A 193 18.67 -8.10 6.37
N LYS A 194 18.82 -9.07 7.26
CA LYS A 194 17.72 -9.63 8.06
C LYS A 194 17.15 -8.58 9.01
N GLU A 195 17.97 -7.76 9.66
CA GLU A 195 17.52 -6.64 10.49
C GLU A 195 16.82 -5.56 9.66
N ARG A 196 17.27 -5.24 8.44
CA ARG A 196 16.57 -4.31 7.52
C ARG A 196 15.21 -4.82 7.06
N ASN A 197 15.00 -6.12 6.98
CA ASN A 197 13.70 -6.72 6.59
C ASN A 197 12.70 -6.87 7.76
N ILE A 198 13.14 -6.76 9.02
CA ILE A 198 12.32 -6.99 10.21
C ILE A 198 11.42 -5.76 10.57
N HIS A 199 11.42 -4.67 9.78
CA HIS A 199 10.99 -3.38 10.33
C HIS A 199 9.90 -2.63 9.56
N LYS A 200 9.12 -3.26 8.66
CA LYS A 200 8.02 -2.55 7.98
C LYS A 200 6.92 -2.20 8.98
N LEU A 201 6.45 -3.18 9.77
CA LEU A 201 5.43 -2.96 10.79
C LEU A 201 5.94 -2.05 11.91
N LYS A 202 7.19 -2.25 12.35
CA LYS A 202 7.83 -1.36 13.32
C LYS A 202 7.86 0.09 12.83
N ASN A 203 8.30 0.33 11.59
CA ASN A 203 8.32 1.65 11.00
C ASN A 203 6.91 2.25 10.86
N ALA A 204 5.89 1.43 10.55
CA ALA A 204 4.52 1.87 10.48
C ALA A 204 4.03 2.41 11.84
N ILE A 205 4.34 1.72 12.92
CA ILE A 205 3.97 2.11 14.29
C ILE A 205 4.82 3.28 14.79
N ASP A 206 6.15 3.23 14.64
CA ASP A 206 7.05 4.29 15.15
C ASP A 206 6.78 5.66 14.48
N LYS A 207 6.30 5.66 13.25
CA LYS A 207 5.96 6.89 12.50
C LYS A 207 4.46 7.22 12.48
N LEU A 208 3.65 6.50 13.23
CA LEU A 208 2.20 6.69 13.17
C LEU A 208 1.79 8.09 13.67
N GLU A 209 2.38 8.58 14.75
CA GLU A 209 2.09 9.93 15.25
C GLU A 209 2.45 11.02 14.24
N GLU A 210 3.65 10.96 13.64
CA GLU A 210 4.09 11.90 12.60
C GLU A 210 3.12 11.89 11.42
N ARG A 211 2.67 10.70 10.98
CA ARG A 211 1.74 10.55 9.86
C ARG A 211 0.35 11.07 10.18
N VAL A 212 -0.16 10.80 11.37
CA VAL A 212 -1.46 11.31 11.84
C VAL A 212 -1.42 12.83 11.94
N GLU A 213 -0.39 13.40 12.55
CA GLU A 213 -0.20 14.84 12.65
C GLU A 213 -0.14 15.49 11.27
N SER A 214 0.70 14.97 10.38
CA SER A 214 0.81 15.46 9.01
C SER A 214 -0.51 15.37 8.23
N ALA A 215 -1.27 14.29 8.41
CA ALA A 215 -2.57 14.11 7.76
C ALA A 215 -3.64 15.06 8.29
N LEU A 216 -3.72 15.26 9.61
CA LEU A 216 -4.65 16.20 10.21
C LEU A 216 -4.30 17.65 9.87
N LEU A 217 -3.00 18.00 9.77
CA LEU A 217 -2.57 19.31 9.30
C LEU A 217 -2.91 19.54 7.82
N ALA A 218 -2.79 18.50 6.99
CA ALA A 218 -3.15 18.58 5.57
C ALA A 218 -4.65 18.62 5.33
N TYR A 219 -5.45 18.03 6.24
CA TYR A 219 -6.89 18.05 6.14
C TYR A 219 -7.43 19.48 6.37
N ASN A 220 -8.22 19.94 5.41
CA ASN A 220 -8.89 21.23 5.52
C ASN A 220 -10.22 21.08 6.26
N GLU A 221 -10.29 21.53 7.52
CA GLU A 221 -11.53 21.50 8.33
C GLU A 221 -12.68 22.28 7.71
N ASN A 222 -12.37 23.32 6.93
CA ASN A 222 -13.34 24.08 6.15
C ASN A 222 -13.63 23.42 4.79
N SER A 223 -13.21 22.17 4.61
CA SER A 223 -13.52 21.41 3.40
C SER A 223 -15.03 21.37 3.18
N LYS A 224 -15.47 21.92 2.05
CA LYS A 224 -16.88 21.91 1.67
C LYS A 224 -17.48 20.49 1.70
N ALA A 225 -16.68 19.49 1.31
CA ALA A 225 -17.11 18.09 1.30
C ALA A 225 -17.38 17.51 2.70
N GLY A 226 -16.51 17.79 3.69
CA GLY A 226 -16.71 17.33 5.07
C GLY A 226 -17.90 18.00 5.73
N ILE A 227 -18.04 19.32 5.56
CA ILE A 227 -19.16 20.09 6.09
C ILE A 227 -20.48 19.63 5.44
N GLU A 228 -20.48 19.41 4.11
CA GLU A 228 -21.67 18.94 3.39
C GLU A 228 -22.08 17.54 3.85
N LEU A 229 -21.13 16.62 4.06
CA LEU A 229 -21.42 15.29 4.60
C LEU A 229 -22.08 15.36 5.97
N LEU A 230 -21.50 16.13 6.89
CA LEU A 230 -22.07 16.25 8.24
C LEU A 230 -23.48 16.84 8.20
N LYS A 231 -23.68 17.92 7.43
CA LYS A 231 -25.00 18.53 7.23
C LYS A 231 -26.01 17.56 6.64
N ASP A 232 -25.61 16.78 5.62
CA ASP A 232 -26.49 15.79 5.02
C ASP A 232 -26.92 14.71 6.01
N LEU A 233 -25.99 14.24 6.85
CA LEU A 233 -26.28 13.25 7.89
C LEU A 233 -27.24 13.79 8.97
N GLU A 234 -27.13 15.08 9.31
CA GLU A 234 -27.98 15.72 10.32
C GLU A 234 -29.38 16.08 9.80
N ASP A 235 -29.44 16.67 8.60
CA ASP A 235 -30.68 17.20 8.02
C ASP A 235 -31.54 16.08 7.39
N ASN A 236 -30.90 14.97 6.94
CA ASN A 236 -31.55 13.94 6.10
C ASN A 236 -31.47 12.54 6.73
N LYS A 237 -31.80 12.43 8.02
CA LYS A 237 -31.73 11.15 8.77
C LYS A 237 -32.55 10.00 8.17
N ASN A 238 -33.57 10.31 7.38
CA ASN A 238 -34.40 9.31 6.71
C ASN A 238 -33.84 8.84 5.34
N GLN A 239 -32.76 9.46 4.87
CA GLN A 239 -32.08 9.00 3.66
C GLN A 239 -31.26 7.75 3.96
N LYS A 240 -31.10 6.91 2.96
CA LYS A 240 -30.29 5.71 3.07
C LYS A 240 -28.82 6.04 2.75
N TYR A 241 -27.96 5.60 3.63
CA TYR A 241 -26.51 5.73 3.49
C TYR A 241 -25.85 4.37 3.45
N ILE A 242 -24.80 4.25 2.66
CA ILE A 242 -23.96 3.07 2.66
C ILE A 242 -22.49 3.47 2.74
N CYS A 243 -21.74 2.82 3.62
CA CYS A 243 -20.30 2.94 3.72
C CYS A 243 -19.63 1.76 3.03
N ILE A 244 -18.73 2.03 2.10
CA ILE A 244 -18.04 0.99 1.32
C ILE A 244 -16.54 1.22 1.35
N GLY A 245 -15.80 0.15 1.59
CA GLY A 245 -14.34 0.09 1.50
C GLY A 245 -13.87 -1.31 1.18
N SER A 246 -12.68 -1.44 0.57
CA SER A 246 -12.07 -2.71 0.19
C SER A 246 -10.82 -2.97 1.02
N GLY A 247 -10.58 -4.22 1.45
CA GLY A 247 -9.45 -4.59 2.29
C GLY A 247 -9.35 -3.72 3.55
N GLY A 248 -8.19 -3.16 3.85
CA GLY A 248 -7.99 -2.28 5.00
C GLY A 248 -8.92 -1.06 5.06
N SER A 249 -9.48 -0.62 3.92
CA SER A 249 -10.44 0.50 3.88
C SER A 249 -11.85 0.12 4.35
N SER A 250 -12.17 -1.17 4.49
CA SER A 250 -13.44 -1.62 5.06
C SER A 250 -13.52 -1.34 6.56
N ILE A 251 -12.40 -1.25 7.24
CA ILE A 251 -12.32 -1.02 8.69
C ILE A 251 -12.79 0.39 9.05
N PRO A 252 -12.26 1.49 8.46
CA PRO A 252 -12.81 2.82 8.68
C PRO A 252 -14.27 2.96 8.19
N SER A 253 -14.74 2.14 7.23
CA SER A 253 -16.16 2.07 6.86
C SER A 253 -17.03 1.57 8.01
N GLU A 254 -16.67 0.44 8.62
CA GLU A 254 -17.38 -0.12 9.78
C GLU A 254 -17.29 0.81 10.99
N TYR A 255 -16.13 1.42 11.23
CA TYR A 255 -15.94 2.41 12.28
C TYR A 255 -16.89 3.61 12.09
N THR A 256 -16.91 4.17 10.89
CA THR A 256 -17.74 5.33 10.54
C THR A 256 -19.22 5.02 10.72
N LYS A 257 -19.69 3.88 10.22
CA LYS A 257 -21.06 3.41 10.46
C LYS A 257 -21.37 3.39 11.95
N THR A 258 -20.49 2.80 12.76
CA THR A 258 -20.72 2.64 14.19
C THR A 258 -20.85 3.98 14.90
N ILE A 259 -19.94 4.93 14.65
CA ILE A 259 -19.97 6.24 15.31
C ILE A 259 -21.13 7.11 14.83
N ILE A 260 -21.50 7.05 13.55
CA ILE A 260 -22.64 7.80 13.02
C ILE A 260 -23.94 7.27 13.63
N ASN A 261 -24.14 5.95 13.67
CA ASN A 261 -25.31 5.35 14.31
C ASN A 261 -25.41 5.77 15.77
N ASN A 262 -24.29 5.75 16.51
CA ASN A 262 -24.27 6.10 17.92
C ASN A 262 -24.56 7.58 18.19
N THR A 263 -23.94 8.48 17.41
CA THR A 263 -24.00 9.94 17.68
C THR A 263 -25.19 10.61 17.01
N LEU A 264 -25.48 10.25 15.76
CA LEU A 264 -26.49 10.94 14.95
C LEU A 264 -27.80 10.16 14.82
N GLY A 265 -27.80 8.87 15.16
CA GLY A 265 -28.96 7.98 15.01
C GLY A 265 -29.34 7.75 13.55
N VAL A 266 -28.40 7.86 12.62
CA VAL A 266 -28.59 7.59 11.19
C VAL A 266 -28.29 6.13 10.91
N ASP A 267 -29.22 5.41 10.28
CA ASP A 267 -28.99 4.02 9.89
C ASP A 267 -28.08 3.94 8.66
N ILE A 268 -26.89 3.40 8.85
CA ILE A 268 -25.89 3.19 7.79
C ILE A 268 -25.56 1.71 7.68
N GLN A 269 -25.50 1.21 6.45
CA GLN A 269 -25.04 -0.13 6.16
C GLN A 269 -23.59 -0.12 5.66
N THR A 270 -22.92 -1.25 5.78
CA THR A 270 -21.58 -1.48 5.21
C THR A 270 -21.61 -2.71 4.33
N MET A 271 -20.92 -2.63 3.19
CA MET A 271 -20.74 -3.75 2.25
C MET A 271 -19.35 -3.67 1.62
N PHE A 272 -18.90 -4.78 1.05
CA PHE A 272 -17.75 -4.77 0.15
C PHE A 272 -18.16 -4.29 -1.25
N PRO A 273 -17.25 -3.69 -2.04
CA PRO A 273 -17.58 -3.16 -3.36
C PRO A 273 -18.27 -4.18 -4.28
N LYS A 274 -17.72 -5.39 -4.39
CA LYS A 274 -18.28 -6.45 -5.24
C LYS A 274 -19.65 -6.90 -4.78
N GLU A 275 -19.82 -7.17 -3.48
CA GLU A 275 -21.10 -7.55 -2.88
C GLU A 275 -22.19 -6.51 -3.18
N TYR A 276 -21.84 -5.23 -3.04
CA TYR A 276 -22.76 -4.14 -3.33
C TYR A 276 -23.13 -4.08 -4.81
N LEU A 277 -22.16 -4.14 -5.71
CA LEU A 277 -22.39 -4.07 -7.15
C LEU A 277 -23.22 -5.25 -7.68
N GLU A 278 -23.07 -6.46 -7.12
CA GLU A 278 -23.84 -7.64 -7.49
C GLU A 278 -25.30 -7.59 -7.02
N THR A 279 -25.58 -6.89 -5.92
CA THR A 279 -26.90 -6.90 -5.27
C THR A 279 -27.78 -5.70 -5.60
N ASN A 280 -27.18 -4.59 -6.09
CA ASN A 280 -27.90 -3.35 -6.28
C ASN A 280 -28.04 -2.99 -7.77
N THR A 281 -29.29 -2.83 -8.20
CA THR A 281 -29.60 -2.30 -9.52
C THR A 281 -29.51 -0.76 -9.53
N GLU A 282 -29.23 -0.16 -10.69
CA GLU A 282 -29.15 1.30 -10.86
C GLU A 282 -30.33 2.06 -10.23
N LYS A 283 -31.55 1.52 -10.34
CA LYS A 283 -32.76 2.13 -9.79
C LYS A 283 -32.73 2.32 -8.27
N TYR A 284 -32.05 1.46 -7.52
CA TYR A 284 -31.92 1.60 -6.07
C TYR A 284 -30.79 2.56 -5.71
N MET A 285 -29.74 2.64 -6.53
CA MET A 285 -28.59 3.52 -6.27
C MET A 285 -28.96 5.01 -6.27
N GLU A 286 -29.92 5.44 -7.10
CA GLU A 286 -30.34 6.85 -7.20
C GLU A 286 -30.93 7.42 -5.88
N HIS A 287 -31.33 6.54 -4.96
CA HIS A 287 -31.87 6.92 -3.65
C HIS A 287 -30.87 6.73 -2.51
N LEU A 288 -29.64 6.32 -2.82
CA LEU A 288 -28.59 6.08 -1.83
C LEU A 288 -27.55 7.19 -1.83
N ASN A 289 -27.04 7.48 -0.66
CA ASN A 289 -25.82 8.27 -0.49
C ASN A 289 -24.67 7.30 -0.19
N LEU A 290 -23.60 7.41 -0.98
CA LEU A 290 -22.41 6.61 -0.83
C LEU A 290 -21.34 7.35 -0.04
N ILE A 291 -20.79 6.70 0.99
CA ILE A 291 -19.56 7.12 1.67
C ILE A 291 -18.51 6.05 1.36
N CYS A 292 -17.56 6.38 0.49
CA CYS A 292 -16.56 5.46 0.00
C CYS A 292 -15.21 5.72 0.67
N PHE A 293 -14.57 4.68 1.18
CA PHE A 293 -13.22 4.72 1.74
C PHE A 293 -12.25 4.05 0.79
N SER A 294 -11.22 4.79 0.37
CA SER A 294 -10.18 4.24 -0.49
C SER A 294 -8.88 5.01 -0.33
N TYR A 295 -7.80 4.34 0.03
CA TYR A 295 -6.50 4.97 0.20
C TYR A 295 -6.01 5.68 -1.07
N SER A 296 -6.11 5.02 -2.23
CA SER A 296 -5.70 5.58 -3.53
C SER A 296 -6.83 6.31 -4.28
N GLY A 297 -8.10 6.02 -3.95
CA GLY A 297 -9.27 6.54 -4.65
C GLY A 297 -9.49 6.00 -6.07
N SER A 298 -8.60 5.17 -6.60
CA SER A 298 -8.57 4.80 -8.03
C SER A 298 -8.35 3.31 -8.30
N SER A 299 -8.60 2.43 -7.32
CA SER A 299 -8.60 1.00 -7.61
C SER A 299 -9.80 0.64 -8.52
N PRO A 300 -9.69 -0.41 -9.36
CA PRO A 300 -10.71 -0.75 -10.36
C PRO A 300 -12.12 -0.92 -9.76
N GLU A 301 -12.22 -1.60 -8.63
CA GLU A 301 -13.50 -1.80 -7.93
C GLU A 301 -14.10 -0.48 -7.41
N ILE A 302 -13.25 0.47 -6.99
CA ILE A 302 -13.70 1.79 -6.55
C ILE A 302 -14.14 2.64 -7.74
N VAL A 303 -13.41 2.61 -8.85
CA VAL A 303 -13.81 3.30 -10.09
C VAL A 303 -15.16 2.77 -10.59
N GLN A 304 -15.34 1.45 -10.60
CA GLN A 304 -16.59 0.82 -10.99
C GLN A 304 -17.75 1.22 -10.05
N LEU A 305 -17.49 1.25 -8.74
CA LEU A 305 -18.45 1.72 -7.74
C LEU A 305 -18.85 3.19 -7.97
N LEU A 306 -17.86 4.07 -8.22
CA LEU A 306 -18.09 5.51 -8.40
C LEU A 306 -18.80 5.86 -9.72
N ASN A 307 -18.86 4.93 -10.68
CA ASN A 307 -19.67 5.07 -11.90
C ASN A 307 -21.18 4.86 -11.64
N GLY A 308 -21.57 4.39 -10.46
CA GLY A 308 -22.96 4.22 -10.08
C GLY A 308 -23.73 5.55 -9.98
N LYS A 309 -25.04 5.50 -10.20
CA LYS A 309 -25.94 6.67 -10.14
C LYS A 309 -26.43 6.92 -8.72
N TYR A 310 -25.57 7.39 -7.85
CA TYR A 310 -25.95 7.72 -6.47
C TYR A 310 -26.61 9.12 -6.39
N ASN A 311 -27.41 9.34 -5.32
CA ASN A 311 -27.90 10.67 -4.99
C ASN A 311 -26.72 11.61 -4.69
N LYS A 312 -25.83 11.21 -3.75
CA LYS A 312 -24.57 11.87 -3.46
C LYS A 312 -23.47 10.83 -3.18
N THR A 313 -22.25 11.20 -3.51
CA THR A 313 -21.07 10.35 -3.26
C THR A 313 -20.00 11.14 -2.53
N TYR A 314 -19.56 10.62 -1.41
CA TYR A 314 -18.45 11.11 -0.61
C TYR A 314 -17.30 10.10 -0.68
N ILE A 315 -16.09 10.54 -1.02
CA ILE A 315 -14.90 9.68 -0.98
C ILE A 315 -13.89 10.21 0.03
N VAL A 316 -13.55 9.39 1.01
CA VAL A 316 -12.51 9.66 2.00
C VAL A 316 -11.22 8.99 1.55
N THR A 317 -10.16 9.78 1.28
CA THR A 317 -8.97 9.28 0.59
C THR A 317 -7.70 10.02 0.97
N LYS A 318 -6.56 9.34 0.87
CA LYS A 318 -5.24 9.97 0.94
C LYS A 318 -4.80 10.59 -0.40
N ALA A 319 -5.46 10.26 -1.50
CA ALA A 319 -5.13 10.81 -2.81
C ALA A 319 -5.24 12.35 -2.80
N ASN A 320 -4.39 13.01 -3.57
CA ASN A 320 -4.56 14.44 -3.86
C ASN A 320 -5.88 14.66 -4.60
N GLU A 321 -6.65 15.67 -4.20
CA GLU A 321 -7.99 15.92 -4.74
C GLU A 321 -7.96 16.18 -6.25
N GLU A 322 -7.03 17.02 -6.75
CA GLU A 322 -6.95 17.35 -8.16
C GLU A 322 -6.46 16.17 -9.01
N ASP A 323 -5.44 15.44 -8.54
CA ASP A 323 -4.94 14.24 -9.22
C ASP A 323 -6.03 13.15 -9.28
N LEU A 324 -6.81 13.01 -8.22
CA LEU A 324 -7.92 12.06 -8.20
C LEU A 324 -9.04 12.46 -9.18
N LYS A 325 -9.41 13.74 -9.23
CA LYS A 325 -10.41 14.23 -10.21
C LYS A 325 -9.97 13.95 -11.64
N ILE A 326 -8.68 14.14 -11.95
CA ILE A 326 -8.13 13.84 -13.28
C ILE A 326 -8.25 12.34 -13.55
N SER A 327 -7.79 11.50 -12.62
CA SER A 327 -7.84 10.04 -12.77
C SER A 327 -9.26 9.50 -12.92
N LEU A 328 -10.22 10.01 -12.17
CA LEU A 328 -11.63 9.61 -12.28
C LEU A 328 -12.22 10.00 -13.64
N LYS A 329 -11.93 11.20 -14.15
CA LYS A 329 -12.37 11.64 -15.50
C LYS A 329 -11.77 10.75 -16.60
N GLU A 330 -10.50 10.38 -16.50
CA GLU A 330 -9.85 9.48 -17.45
C GLU A 330 -10.51 8.08 -17.49
N ASN A 331 -11.16 7.69 -16.40
CA ASN A 331 -11.95 6.46 -16.28
C ASN A 331 -13.45 6.69 -16.53
N ASN A 332 -13.84 7.80 -17.15
CA ASN A 332 -15.22 8.16 -17.51
C ASN A 332 -16.19 8.29 -16.31
N VAL A 333 -15.68 8.57 -15.11
CA VAL A 333 -16.51 8.81 -13.92
C VAL A 333 -17.04 10.23 -13.92
N ASP A 334 -18.35 10.41 -13.73
CA ASP A 334 -18.97 11.72 -13.54
C ASP A 334 -18.62 12.29 -12.16
N ILE A 335 -17.67 13.23 -12.13
CA ILE A 335 -17.20 13.84 -10.89
C ILE A 335 -18.13 14.93 -10.32
N SER A 336 -19.18 15.34 -11.03
CA SER A 336 -20.06 16.45 -10.60
C SER A 336 -20.76 16.17 -9.28
N LYS A 337 -21.09 14.89 -9.01
CA LYS A 337 -21.76 14.41 -7.80
C LYS A 337 -20.80 13.92 -6.72
N ILE A 338 -19.50 13.87 -7.00
CA ILE A 338 -18.49 13.34 -6.06
C ILE A 338 -17.94 14.47 -5.20
N ARG A 339 -17.92 14.24 -3.88
CA ARG A 339 -17.34 15.10 -2.87
C ARG A 339 -16.11 14.41 -2.30
N ILE A 340 -14.94 15.01 -2.41
CA ILE A 340 -13.66 14.43 -2.02
C ILE A 340 -13.25 14.99 -0.67
N ILE A 341 -13.10 14.11 0.31
CA ILE A 341 -12.55 14.38 1.64
C ILE A 341 -11.11 13.85 1.62
N SER A 342 -10.18 14.70 1.16
CA SER A 342 -8.78 14.35 1.03
C SER A 342 -7.99 14.69 2.30
N TYR A 343 -7.12 13.75 2.72
CA TYR A 343 -6.12 13.93 3.77
C TYR A 343 -4.70 13.72 3.23
N ASN A 344 -4.48 14.12 1.98
CA ASN A 344 -3.17 14.00 1.33
C ASN A 344 -2.10 14.73 2.14
N ASN A 345 -1.19 13.98 2.72
CA ASN A 345 -0.10 14.48 3.52
C ASN A 345 1.26 14.29 2.82
N GLN A 346 2.25 15.07 3.23
CA GLN A 346 3.62 14.99 2.73
C GLN A 346 4.51 14.01 3.52
N SER A 347 3.93 13.30 4.50
CA SER A 347 4.71 12.34 5.29
C SER A 347 5.18 11.14 4.46
N SER A 348 6.23 10.49 4.91
CA SER A 348 6.75 9.28 4.27
C SER A 348 5.65 8.23 4.12
N LYS A 349 5.50 7.68 2.92
CA LYS A 349 4.49 6.67 2.64
C LYS A 349 4.68 5.44 3.52
N GLU A 350 3.61 4.93 4.09
CA GLU A 350 3.60 3.65 4.78
C GLU A 350 4.03 2.53 3.83
N ARG A 351 4.98 1.72 4.27
CA ARG A 351 5.50 0.59 3.51
C ARG A 351 5.23 -0.69 4.30
N GLY A 352 4.47 -1.58 3.74
CA GLY A 352 4.12 -2.86 4.38
C GLY A 352 2.85 -3.41 3.79
N PHE A 353 2.55 -4.66 4.11
CA PHE A 353 1.33 -5.32 3.66
C PHE A 353 0.14 -4.90 4.53
N LEU A 354 0.35 -4.84 5.85
CA LEU A 354 -0.68 -4.42 6.80
C LEU A 354 -0.84 -2.90 6.78
N SER A 355 -2.06 -2.42 6.62
CA SER A 355 -2.40 -1.00 6.68
C SER A 355 -2.57 -0.55 8.13
N ILE A 356 -1.88 0.51 8.53
CA ILE A 356 -1.98 1.14 9.86
C ILE A 356 -2.49 2.58 9.71
N GLU A 357 -1.73 3.43 9.01
CA GLU A 357 -2.13 4.82 8.71
C GLU A 357 -3.45 4.88 7.95
N GLY A 358 -3.61 4.02 6.93
CA GLY A 358 -4.80 3.96 6.09
C GLY A 358 -6.07 3.55 6.84
N ILE A 359 -5.96 3.09 8.09
CA ILE A 359 -7.09 2.78 8.98
C ILE A 359 -7.28 3.92 10.00
N ILE A 360 -6.23 4.31 10.69
CA ILE A 360 -6.31 5.26 11.81
C ILE A 360 -6.66 6.68 11.33
N VAL A 361 -6.03 7.16 10.26
CA VAL A 361 -6.27 8.55 9.80
C VAL A 361 -7.71 8.77 9.33
N PRO A 362 -8.30 7.97 8.43
CA PRO A 362 -9.70 8.18 8.04
C PRO A 362 -10.67 7.97 9.21
N ALA A 363 -10.38 7.07 10.16
CA ALA A 363 -11.19 6.93 11.38
C ALA A 363 -11.16 8.20 12.22
N LEU A 364 -9.99 8.83 12.42
CA LEU A 364 -9.85 10.10 13.14
C LEU A 364 -10.58 11.26 12.45
N ILE A 365 -10.49 11.34 11.12
CA ILE A 365 -11.20 12.37 10.34
C ILE A 365 -12.71 12.21 10.51
N MET A 366 -13.23 10.99 10.41
CA MET A 366 -14.65 10.76 10.60
C MET A 366 -15.08 10.99 12.05
N TYR A 367 -14.26 10.61 13.03
CA TYR A 367 -14.50 10.95 14.44
C TYR A 367 -14.57 12.46 14.65
N MET A 368 -13.61 13.20 14.10
CA MET A 368 -13.59 14.66 14.15
C MET A 368 -14.87 15.29 13.59
N LEU A 369 -15.30 14.83 12.42
CA LEU A 369 -16.52 15.33 11.78
C LEU A 369 -17.77 15.02 12.61
N VAL A 370 -17.96 13.75 12.99
CA VAL A 370 -19.16 13.29 13.68
C VAL A 370 -19.28 13.86 15.10
N GLU A 371 -18.17 13.96 15.83
CA GLU A 371 -18.11 14.54 17.18
C GLU A 371 -17.94 16.07 17.19
N LYS A 372 -17.88 16.70 16.01
CA LYS A 372 -17.69 18.15 15.83
C LYS A 372 -16.50 18.72 16.61
N LYS A 373 -15.41 17.99 16.61
CA LYS A 373 -14.15 18.38 17.29
C LYS A 373 -13.23 19.12 16.33
N LYS A 374 -12.35 19.97 16.88
CA LYS A 374 -11.28 20.61 16.12
C LYS A 374 -10.13 19.63 15.92
N LYS A 375 -9.34 19.82 14.87
CA LYS A 375 -8.21 18.95 14.57
C LYS A 375 -7.13 18.92 15.66
N GLU A 376 -6.93 20.06 16.35
CA GLU A 376 -6.00 20.15 17.48
C GLU A 376 -6.44 19.24 18.63
N ASP A 377 -7.75 19.25 18.96
CA ASP A 377 -8.34 18.39 20.00
C ASP A 377 -8.20 16.90 19.64
N ILE A 378 -8.36 16.57 18.34
CA ILE A 378 -8.22 15.19 17.84
C ILE A 378 -6.77 14.73 17.86
N LEU A 379 -5.83 15.61 17.51
CA LEU A 379 -4.41 15.28 17.56
C LEU A 379 -3.95 15.03 19.01
N GLU A 380 -4.38 15.87 19.94
CA GLU A 380 -4.09 15.69 21.37
C GLU A 380 -4.73 14.39 21.90
N LEU A 381 -6.01 14.14 21.58
CA LEU A 381 -6.69 12.90 21.91
C LEU A 381 -5.95 11.69 21.40
N PHE A 382 -5.55 11.70 20.12
CA PHE A 382 -4.81 10.60 19.50
C PHE A 382 -3.48 10.35 20.21
N LYS A 383 -2.65 11.39 20.40
CA LYS A 383 -1.34 11.26 21.08
C LYS A 383 -1.51 10.67 22.48
N LYS A 384 -2.47 11.19 23.26
CA LYS A 384 -2.78 10.67 24.60
C LYS A 384 -3.20 9.20 24.57
N GLN A 385 -4.11 8.84 23.67
CA GLN A 385 -4.57 7.45 23.55
C GLN A 385 -3.47 6.53 23.05
N PHE A 386 -2.67 6.95 22.08
CA PHE A 386 -1.60 6.14 21.52
C PHE A 386 -0.56 5.75 22.58
N GLU A 387 -0.06 6.72 23.35
CA GLU A 387 0.90 6.45 24.45
C GLU A 387 0.28 5.58 25.54
N LYS A 388 -0.94 5.87 25.97
CA LYS A 388 -1.67 5.07 26.97
C LYS A 388 -1.83 3.62 26.53
N GLN A 389 -2.28 3.39 25.28
CA GLN A 389 -2.47 2.04 24.77
C GLN A 389 -1.16 1.31 24.55
N LYS A 390 -0.10 2.01 24.17
CA LYS A 390 1.25 1.46 24.03
C LYS A 390 1.76 0.90 25.37
N GLU A 391 1.70 1.70 26.42
CA GLU A 391 2.06 1.25 27.77
C GLU A 391 1.23 0.04 28.22
N LYS A 392 -0.10 0.08 28.00
CA LYS A 392 -1.04 -0.99 28.37
C LYS A 392 -0.71 -2.30 27.65
N VAL A 393 -0.46 -2.26 26.35
CA VAL A 393 -0.14 -3.43 25.53
C VAL A 393 1.24 -3.99 25.90
N GLU A 394 2.27 -3.13 25.97
CA GLU A 394 3.63 -3.56 26.32
C GLU A 394 3.68 -4.21 27.70
N LYS A 395 3.01 -3.63 28.69
CA LYS A 395 2.87 -4.20 30.04
C LYS A 395 2.22 -5.58 29.99
N TYR A 396 1.09 -5.70 29.28
CA TYR A 396 0.37 -6.97 29.14
C TYR A 396 1.24 -8.07 28.53
N PHE A 397 1.95 -7.78 27.43
CA PHE A 397 2.84 -8.73 26.79
C PHE A 397 4.06 -9.10 27.65
N LYS A 398 4.60 -8.17 28.42
CA LYS A 398 5.69 -8.40 29.34
C LYS A 398 5.28 -9.35 30.49
N GLU A 399 4.11 -9.08 31.09
CA GLU A 399 3.60 -9.87 32.21
C GLU A 399 3.17 -11.29 31.81
N ASN A 400 2.69 -11.47 30.57
CA ASN A 400 2.16 -12.74 30.07
C ASN A 400 3.05 -13.41 29.01
N ASN A 401 4.32 -13.02 28.87
CA ASN A 401 5.19 -13.37 27.75
C ASN A 401 5.27 -14.88 27.48
N GLU A 402 5.50 -15.71 28.51
CA GLU A 402 5.65 -17.16 28.35
C GLU A 402 4.33 -17.86 27.97
N GLN A 403 3.20 -17.37 28.46
CA GLN A 403 1.88 -17.88 28.10
C GLN A 403 1.57 -17.50 26.64
N LEU A 404 1.81 -16.24 26.25
CA LEU A 404 1.55 -15.74 24.91
C LEU A 404 2.44 -16.42 23.85
N LYS A 405 3.72 -16.70 24.14
CA LYS A 405 4.58 -17.50 23.26
C LYS A 405 4.03 -18.90 23.00
N LYS A 406 3.40 -19.50 23.99
CA LYS A 406 2.76 -20.82 23.84
C LYS A 406 1.45 -20.73 23.07
N ALA A 407 0.72 -19.62 23.23
CA ALA A 407 -0.56 -19.38 22.61
C ALA A 407 -0.41 -19.02 21.11
N PHE A 408 0.48 -18.09 20.77
CA PHE A 408 0.70 -17.65 19.38
C PHE A 408 1.67 -18.57 18.62
N LYS A 409 1.26 -19.82 18.40
CA LYS A 409 1.99 -20.78 17.57
C LYS A 409 1.43 -20.81 16.15
N LYS A 410 2.29 -21.09 15.18
CA LYS A 410 1.87 -21.28 13.80
C LYS A 410 0.75 -22.32 13.70
N ASN A 411 -0.26 -22.02 12.89
CA ASN A 411 -1.45 -22.83 12.61
C ASN A 411 -2.51 -22.87 13.73
N ASN A 412 -2.35 -22.18 14.86
CA ASN A 412 -3.45 -22.02 15.80
C ASN A 412 -4.58 -21.20 15.17
N ILE A 413 -5.79 -21.46 15.60
CA ILE A 413 -6.97 -20.66 15.28
C ILE A 413 -7.13 -19.62 16.37
N ILE A 414 -7.33 -18.39 15.95
CA ILE A 414 -7.63 -17.27 16.84
C ILE A 414 -9.12 -16.96 16.73
N ASP A 415 -9.85 -17.18 17.82
CA ASP A 415 -11.27 -16.84 17.90
C ASP A 415 -11.44 -15.41 18.40
N ILE A 416 -12.25 -14.59 17.71
CA ILE A 416 -12.52 -13.21 18.13
C ILE A 416 -14.00 -13.07 18.45
N TYR A 417 -14.31 -12.66 19.68
CA TYR A 417 -15.66 -12.42 20.18
C TYR A 417 -15.99 -10.93 20.17
N TYR A 418 -17.04 -10.54 19.46
CA TYR A 418 -17.38 -9.16 19.22
C TYR A 418 -18.90 -8.89 19.34
N ASP A 419 -19.26 -7.65 19.50
CA ASP A 419 -20.61 -7.09 19.38
C ASP A 419 -20.62 -5.97 18.33
N ASN A 420 -21.78 -5.34 18.14
CA ASN A 420 -21.94 -4.29 17.14
C ASN A 420 -20.96 -3.10 17.34
N TYR A 421 -20.65 -2.75 18.60
CA TYR A 421 -19.75 -1.63 18.90
C TYR A 421 -18.28 -1.97 18.67
N THR A 422 -17.90 -3.22 18.87
CA THR A 422 -16.54 -3.71 18.71
C THR A 422 -16.29 -4.36 17.34
N LYS A 423 -17.30 -4.33 16.46
CA LYS A 423 -17.18 -4.88 15.11
C LYS A 423 -16.04 -4.27 14.28
N PRO A 424 -15.77 -2.95 14.30
CA PRO A 424 -14.62 -2.38 13.57
C PRO A 424 -13.28 -2.96 14.02
N ILE A 425 -13.12 -3.21 15.31
CA ILE A 425 -11.90 -3.78 15.90
C ILE A 425 -11.76 -5.25 15.52
N MET A 426 -12.86 -5.98 15.51
CA MET A 426 -12.88 -7.37 15.04
C MET A 426 -12.45 -7.45 13.57
N CYS A 427 -13.00 -6.58 12.69
CA CYS A 427 -12.60 -6.52 11.28
C CYS A 427 -11.11 -6.22 11.11
N ASP A 428 -10.56 -5.30 11.91
CA ASP A 428 -9.15 -4.95 11.87
C ASP A 428 -8.25 -6.11 12.32
N LEU A 429 -8.57 -6.74 13.44
CA LEU A 429 -7.79 -7.88 13.94
C LEU A 429 -7.87 -9.09 13.01
N GLU A 430 -9.08 -9.44 12.53
CA GLU A 430 -9.28 -10.54 11.61
C GLU A 430 -8.46 -10.35 10.33
N SER A 431 -8.62 -9.21 9.66
CA SER A 431 -7.88 -8.88 8.44
C SER A 431 -6.37 -9.03 8.67
N LYS A 432 -5.82 -8.39 9.69
CA LYS A 432 -4.38 -8.43 9.98
C LYS A 432 -3.87 -9.82 10.34
N ILE A 433 -4.63 -10.58 11.13
CA ILE A 433 -4.24 -11.95 11.52
C ILE A 433 -4.19 -12.86 10.29
N VAL A 434 -5.20 -12.80 9.43
CA VAL A 434 -5.30 -13.65 8.24
C VAL A 434 -4.29 -13.24 7.16
N GLU A 435 -4.11 -11.93 6.94
CA GLU A 435 -3.15 -11.39 5.98
C GLU A 435 -1.70 -11.77 6.28
N THR A 436 -1.36 -12.09 7.53
CA THR A 436 -0.01 -12.55 7.89
C THR A 436 0.35 -13.93 7.31
N GLY A 437 -0.66 -14.75 6.99
CA GLY A 437 -0.50 -16.14 6.58
C GLY A 437 0.07 -17.07 7.66
N ILE A 438 0.12 -16.64 8.92
CA ILE A 438 0.69 -17.41 10.04
C ILE A 438 -0.40 -18.08 10.87
N PHE A 439 -1.51 -17.36 11.07
CA PHE A 439 -2.62 -17.81 11.89
C PHE A 439 -3.88 -17.93 11.03
N ARG A 440 -4.85 -18.66 11.53
CA ARG A 440 -6.23 -18.68 11.03
C ARG A 440 -7.11 -17.94 12.01
N CYS A 441 -8.20 -17.36 11.53
CA CYS A 441 -9.13 -16.62 12.38
C CYS A 441 -10.55 -17.16 12.23
N ALA A 442 -11.28 -17.20 13.34
CA ALA A 442 -12.72 -17.38 13.35
C ALA A 442 -13.37 -16.24 14.14
N ILE A 443 -14.44 -15.69 13.63
CA ILE A 443 -15.14 -14.55 14.23
C ILE A 443 -16.50 -15.00 14.78
N HIS A 444 -16.83 -14.50 15.97
CA HIS A 444 -18.04 -14.85 16.68
C HIS A 444 -18.74 -13.59 17.19
N GLU A 445 -19.92 -13.29 16.62
CA GLU A 445 -20.80 -12.38 17.32
C GLU A 445 -21.18 -13.05 18.65
N LYS A 446 -21.07 -12.32 19.77
CA LYS A 446 -21.15 -12.86 21.15
C LYS A 446 -22.39 -13.70 21.38
N LYS A 447 -23.57 -13.22 20.97
CA LYS A 447 -24.81 -13.96 21.16
C LYS A 447 -24.95 -15.15 20.21
N ASN A 448 -24.52 -14.98 18.94
CA ASN A 448 -24.56 -16.04 17.95
C ASN A 448 -23.62 -17.21 18.30
N PHE A 449 -22.55 -16.97 19.04
CA PHE A 449 -21.66 -18.02 19.56
C PHE A 449 -22.41 -19.05 20.40
N SER A 450 -23.41 -18.63 21.17
CA SER A 450 -24.23 -19.53 22.00
C SER A 450 -25.16 -20.44 21.20
N HIS A 451 -25.31 -20.25 19.87
CA HIS A 451 -26.09 -21.13 19.01
C HIS A 451 -25.27 -22.33 18.46
N GLY A 452 -24.53 -23.01 19.35
CA GLY A 452 -23.80 -24.25 19.05
C GLY A 452 -22.32 -24.09 18.74
N ARG A 453 -21.81 -22.86 18.49
CA ARG A 453 -20.38 -22.64 18.19
C ARG A 453 -19.47 -22.88 19.41
N PHE A 454 -20.00 -22.79 20.63
CA PHE A 454 -19.31 -23.06 21.88
C PHE A 454 -18.70 -24.47 21.95
N ILE A 455 -19.24 -25.45 21.23
CA ILE A 455 -18.71 -26.81 21.15
C ILE A 455 -17.27 -26.83 20.66
N THR A 456 -16.89 -25.90 19.77
CA THR A 456 -15.52 -25.79 19.26
C THR A 456 -14.54 -25.48 20.39
N LEU A 457 -14.90 -24.56 21.27
CA LEU A 457 -14.05 -24.18 22.39
C LEU A 457 -13.83 -25.33 23.39
N GLU A 458 -14.88 -26.10 23.67
CA GLU A 458 -14.77 -27.29 24.56
C GLU A 458 -13.82 -28.35 23.99
N LYS A 459 -13.76 -28.46 22.65
CA LYS A 459 -12.90 -29.43 21.96
C LYS A 459 -11.48 -28.94 21.69
N TYR A 460 -11.29 -27.64 21.56
CA TYR A 460 -10.02 -27.01 21.21
C TYR A 460 -9.62 -25.89 22.20
N PRO A 461 -9.49 -26.22 23.50
CA PRO A 461 -9.23 -25.19 24.54
C PRO A 461 -7.84 -24.56 24.48
N SER A 462 -6.96 -25.10 23.63
CA SER A 462 -5.60 -24.56 23.41
C SER A 462 -5.55 -23.43 22.37
N ASP A 463 -6.62 -23.21 21.61
CA ASP A 463 -6.71 -22.10 20.69
C ASP A 463 -6.77 -20.75 21.44
N VAL A 464 -6.41 -19.68 20.75
CA VAL A 464 -6.43 -18.33 21.33
C VAL A 464 -7.83 -17.74 21.22
N GLN A 465 -8.35 -17.22 22.30
CA GLN A 465 -9.62 -16.48 22.32
C GLN A 465 -9.37 -15.02 22.65
N ILE A 466 -9.81 -14.11 21.78
CA ILE A 466 -9.76 -12.67 21.97
C ILE A 466 -11.19 -12.17 22.21
N TYR A 467 -11.44 -11.67 23.39
CA TYR A 467 -12.73 -11.09 23.76
C TYR A 467 -12.64 -9.56 23.71
N LEU A 468 -13.41 -8.95 22.82
CA LEU A 468 -13.48 -7.51 22.66
C LEU A 468 -14.55 -6.94 23.59
N LYS A 469 -14.21 -5.93 24.37
CA LYS A 469 -15.06 -5.39 25.40
C LYS A 469 -14.99 -3.86 25.46
N LEU A 470 -16.13 -3.19 25.37
CA LEU A 470 -16.29 -1.86 25.93
C LEU A 470 -16.58 -2.00 27.44
N LYS A 471 -16.48 -0.90 28.18
CA LYS A 471 -16.49 -0.93 29.66
C LYS A 471 -17.72 -1.59 30.28
N LYS A 472 -18.91 -1.50 29.64
CA LYS A 472 -20.17 -2.03 30.17
C LYS A 472 -20.56 -3.34 29.52
N ASP A 473 -20.62 -4.39 30.33
CA ASP A 473 -21.12 -5.69 29.91
C ASP A 473 -22.60 -5.85 30.30
N THR A 474 -23.36 -6.49 29.43
CA THR A 474 -24.69 -6.99 29.78
C THR A 474 -24.59 -8.17 30.74
N LYS A 475 -25.71 -8.60 31.32
CA LYS A 475 -25.73 -9.85 32.11
C LYS A 475 -25.26 -11.04 31.27
N TYR A 476 -25.64 -11.08 29.99
CA TYR A 476 -25.23 -12.12 29.06
C TYR A 476 -23.71 -12.10 28.80
N ASP A 477 -23.12 -10.93 28.57
CA ASP A 477 -21.69 -10.79 28.36
C ASP A 477 -20.88 -11.31 29.56
N ASN A 478 -21.35 -11.03 30.77
CA ASN A 478 -20.73 -11.54 31.99
C ASN A 478 -20.81 -13.06 32.11
N GLU A 479 -21.94 -13.70 31.73
CA GLU A 479 -22.06 -15.15 31.72
C GLU A 479 -21.20 -15.78 30.61
N LEU A 480 -21.17 -15.21 29.42
CA LEU A 480 -20.27 -15.64 28.34
C LEU A 480 -18.81 -15.56 28.77
N LEU A 481 -18.41 -14.47 29.40
CA LEU A 481 -17.04 -14.29 29.86
C LEU A 481 -16.66 -15.29 30.95
N LYS A 482 -17.58 -15.62 31.85
CA LYS A 482 -17.39 -16.71 32.84
C LYS A 482 -17.18 -18.06 32.13
N TYR A 483 -18.00 -18.37 31.14
CA TYR A 483 -17.88 -19.58 30.33
C TYR A 483 -16.50 -19.62 29.64
N LEU A 484 -16.09 -18.56 28.97
CA LEU A 484 -14.80 -18.47 28.29
C LEU A 484 -13.63 -18.66 29.29
N LYS A 485 -13.70 -18.10 30.48
CA LYS A 485 -12.68 -18.28 31.53
C LYS A 485 -12.54 -19.73 32.01
N ILE A 486 -13.61 -20.52 31.96
CA ILE A 486 -13.60 -21.93 32.36
C ILE A 486 -12.95 -22.81 31.27
N TYR A 487 -13.36 -22.60 30.02
CA TYR A 487 -13.00 -23.50 28.92
C TYR A 487 -11.79 -23.03 28.09
N SER A 488 -11.39 -21.77 28.17
CA SER A 488 -10.23 -21.25 27.45
C SER A 488 -8.97 -21.24 28.31
N LYS A 489 -7.87 -21.74 27.76
CA LYS A 489 -6.52 -21.63 28.36
C LYS A 489 -5.80 -20.33 27.97
N ASN A 490 -6.19 -19.74 26.84
CA ASN A 490 -5.52 -18.60 26.23
C ASN A 490 -6.53 -17.48 25.94
N LEU A 491 -7.32 -17.07 26.95
CA LEU A 491 -8.25 -15.97 26.84
C LEU A 491 -7.52 -14.63 27.02
N ILE A 492 -7.68 -13.77 26.03
CA ILE A 492 -7.16 -12.40 26.01
C ILE A 492 -8.34 -11.46 25.95
N ILE A 493 -8.42 -10.51 26.88
CA ILE A 493 -9.50 -9.53 26.94
C ILE A 493 -8.94 -8.18 26.51
N LEU A 494 -9.45 -7.65 25.39
CA LEU A 494 -9.15 -6.29 24.95
C LEU A 494 -10.31 -5.40 25.42
N GLU A 495 -10.06 -4.63 26.46
CA GLU A 495 -11.07 -3.79 27.12
C GLU A 495 -10.75 -2.31 26.96
N ALA A 496 -11.74 -1.54 26.49
CA ALA A 496 -11.70 -0.07 26.51
C ALA A 496 -11.99 0.47 27.90
N ASP A 497 -11.48 1.65 28.20
CA ASP A 497 -11.73 2.31 29.48
C ASP A 497 -13.05 3.12 29.47
N GLU A 498 -13.63 3.35 28.28
CA GLU A 498 -14.87 4.11 28.08
C GLU A 498 -15.91 3.38 27.22
N GLU A 499 -17.18 3.68 27.40
CA GLU A 499 -18.31 3.14 26.61
C GLU A 499 -18.68 4.02 25.41
N SER A 500 -17.90 5.05 25.13
CA SER A 500 -18.18 6.05 24.11
C SER A 500 -17.51 5.71 22.78
N ASN A 501 -17.74 6.52 21.75
CA ASN A 501 -17.02 6.46 20.49
C ASN A 501 -15.49 6.60 20.70
N ASN A 502 -15.06 7.28 21.79
CA ASN A 502 -13.66 7.32 22.19
C ASN A 502 -13.15 5.94 22.61
N GLY A 503 -13.95 5.13 23.33
CA GLY A 503 -13.59 3.74 23.66
C GLY A 503 -13.45 2.84 22.43
N ILE A 504 -14.25 3.06 21.38
CA ILE A 504 -14.10 2.35 20.11
C ILE A 504 -12.78 2.74 19.43
N LEU A 505 -12.45 4.04 19.40
CA LEU A 505 -11.17 4.55 18.89
C LEU A 505 -9.98 4.01 19.70
N GLU A 506 -10.10 3.99 21.02
CA GLU A 506 -9.11 3.42 21.93
C GLU A 506 -8.79 1.96 21.57
N LEU A 507 -9.80 1.11 21.39
CA LEU A 507 -9.61 -0.28 20.98
C LEU A 507 -9.04 -0.41 19.56
N LEU A 508 -9.38 0.49 18.65
CA LEU A 508 -8.83 0.49 17.30
C LEU A 508 -7.32 0.84 17.30
N ILE A 509 -6.89 1.74 18.17
CA ILE A 509 -5.47 2.04 18.40
C ILE A 509 -4.79 0.85 19.08
N TYR A 510 -5.45 0.27 20.09
CA TYR A 510 -4.94 -0.91 20.80
C TYR A 510 -4.68 -2.08 19.86
N SER A 511 -5.59 -2.34 18.90
CA SER A 511 -5.44 -3.44 17.95
C SER A 511 -4.18 -3.30 17.07
N GLN A 512 -3.81 -2.08 16.66
CA GLN A 512 -2.58 -1.83 15.89
C GLN A 512 -1.34 -2.23 16.71
N LEU A 513 -1.31 -1.78 17.95
CA LEU A 513 -0.19 -2.04 18.88
C LEU A 513 -0.14 -3.53 19.30
N PHE A 514 -1.30 -4.15 19.46
CA PHE A 514 -1.41 -5.57 19.78
C PHE A 514 -0.81 -6.47 18.68
N ILE A 515 -1.10 -6.19 17.42
CA ILE A 515 -0.51 -6.90 16.28
C ILE A 515 1.01 -6.67 16.22
N TYR A 516 1.46 -5.45 16.54
CA TYR A 516 2.89 -5.16 16.62
C TYR A 516 3.60 -5.97 17.73
N GLU A 517 2.99 -6.09 18.91
CA GLU A 517 3.55 -6.90 19.99
C GLU A 517 3.55 -8.40 19.66
N ILE A 518 2.53 -8.91 18.94
CA ILE A 518 2.58 -10.29 18.40
C ILE A 518 3.78 -10.43 17.46
N SER A 519 4.02 -9.48 16.57
CA SER A 519 5.18 -9.47 15.66
C SER A 519 6.52 -9.58 16.42
N LYS A 520 6.67 -8.80 17.50
CA LYS A 520 7.84 -8.86 18.38
C LYS A 520 7.97 -10.20 19.07
N LEU A 521 6.86 -10.73 19.60
CA LEU A 521 6.80 -11.99 20.33
C LEU A 521 7.24 -13.18 19.48
N ILE A 522 6.76 -13.27 18.24
CA ILE A 522 7.10 -14.36 17.31
C ILE A 522 8.34 -14.07 16.46
N LYS A 523 8.97 -12.90 16.65
CA LYS A 523 10.16 -12.44 15.92
C LYS A 523 10.00 -12.47 14.39
N LYS A 524 8.84 -12.09 13.89
CA LYS A 524 8.54 -12.02 12.46
C LYS A 524 7.84 -10.70 12.13
N ASP A 525 8.26 -10.04 11.05
CA ASP A 525 7.56 -8.84 10.54
C ASP A 525 6.23 -9.25 9.89
N LEU A 526 5.13 -9.05 10.61
CA LEU A 526 3.80 -9.40 10.14
C LEU A 526 3.34 -8.56 8.94
N SER A 527 3.95 -7.41 8.72
CA SER A 527 3.70 -6.58 7.53
C SER A 527 4.56 -6.97 6.31
N ASN A 528 5.26 -8.10 6.39
CA ASN A 528 6.03 -8.67 5.30
C ASN A 528 5.74 -10.18 5.16
N PRO A 529 4.49 -10.57 4.86
CA PRO A 529 4.14 -11.98 4.72
C PRO A 529 4.81 -12.62 3.52
N ASP A 530 5.06 -13.93 3.62
CA ASP A 530 5.51 -14.74 2.50
C ASP A 530 4.28 -15.08 1.64
N TYR A 531 4.30 -14.75 0.37
CA TYR A 531 3.24 -15.08 -0.59
C TYR A 531 3.83 -15.50 -1.94
N SER A 532 3.10 -16.34 -2.65
CA SER A 532 3.49 -16.79 -3.99
C SER A 532 3.26 -15.69 -5.04
N GLU A 533 3.88 -15.83 -6.21
CA GLU A 533 3.60 -14.96 -7.35
C GLU A 533 2.13 -15.04 -7.79
N ASP A 534 1.51 -16.21 -7.70
CA ASP A 534 0.09 -16.39 -8.02
C ASP A 534 -0.83 -15.63 -7.06
N SER A 535 -0.50 -15.58 -5.77
CA SER A 535 -1.19 -14.73 -4.80
C SER A 535 -1.11 -13.26 -5.19
N MET A 536 0.05 -12.80 -5.68
CA MET A 536 0.21 -11.42 -6.15
C MET A 536 -0.55 -11.11 -7.43
N LYS A 537 -0.81 -12.09 -8.30
CA LYS A 537 -1.69 -11.91 -9.47
C LYS A 537 -3.11 -11.63 -9.05
N ILE A 538 -3.63 -12.33 -8.04
CA ILE A 538 -4.95 -12.07 -7.46
C ILE A 538 -4.98 -10.70 -6.80
N TYR A 539 -4.00 -10.38 -5.97
CA TYR A 539 -3.91 -9.09 -5.27
C TYR A 539 -3.84 -7.90 -6.23
N ARG A 540 -3.13 -8.05 -7.36
CA ARG A 540 -2.96 -7.00 -8.38
C ARG A 540 -3.94 -7.11 -9.54
N TYR A 541 -4.99 -7.92 -9.39
CA TYR A 541 -6.00 -8.02 -10.43
C TYR A 541 -6.67 -6.67 -10.66
N ASN A 542 -6.56 -6.13 -11.87
CA ASN A 542 -6.94 -4.76 -12.21
C ASN A 542 -7.98 -4.66 -13.33
N LYS A 543 -8.67 -5.78 -13.65
CA LYS A 543 -9.78 -5.81 -14.59
C LYS A 543 -11.10 -5.57 -13.87
N GLU A 544 -12.17 -5.38 -14.63
CA GLU A 544 -13.52 -5.31 -14.09
C GLU A 544 -13.83 -6.55 -13.24
N ILE A 545 -14.50 -6.33 -12.12
CA ILE A 545 -14.82 -7.39 -11.15
C ILE A 545 -16.24 -7.93 -11.32
N ILE A 546 -17.05 -7.28 -12.18
CA ILE A 546 -18.41 -7.69 -12.57
C ILE A 546 -18.57 -7.55 -14.08
#